data_f9e20c0ad4b39dea872984aa1e702e3d
#
_entry.id   f9e20c0ad4b39dea872984aa1e702e3d
#
_cell.length_a   1.000
_cell.length_b   1.000
_cell.length_c   1.000
_cell.angle_alpha   90.00
_cell.angle_beta   90.00
_cell.angle_gamma   90.00
#
_symmetry.space_group_name_H-M   'P 1'
#
loop_
_entity.id
_entity.type
_entity.pdbx_description
1 polymer ?
#
loop_
_entity_poly.entity_id
_entity_poly.type
_entity_poly.pdbx_seq_one_letter_code
_entity_poly.pdbx_strand_id
1 'polypeptide(L)' 'MEKYITELEYRSVETARKEALASLIRRSGLSYSSIADATGVERRAVKRAAVCEGIRYDTAVRLEYFLRRLQTEHGKDI' A
#
# COMPACT_ATOMS: atom_id res chain seq x y z
N MET A 1 10.57 19.94 12.45
CA MET A 1 10.12 19.11 12.60
C MET A 1 8.75 18.75 12.52
N GLU A 2 8.55 17.58 12.45
CA GLU A 2 7.31 17.04 12.32
C GLU A 2 6.42 17.41 13.38
N LYS A 3 6.95 17.84 14.39
CA LYS A 3 6.12 18.27 15.47
C LYS A 3 5.27 19.45 15.08
N TYR A 4 5.49 20.00 13.91
CA TYR A 4 4.66 21.09 13.46
C TYR A 4 3.41 20.61 12.77
N ILE A 5 3.30 19.31 12.55
CA ILE A 5 2.10 18.75 11.95
C ILE A 5 1.11 18.45 13.05
N THR A 6 -0.12 18.96 12.92
CA THR A 6 -1.13 18.69 13.93
C THR A 6 -1.56 17.24 13.86
N GLU A 7 -2.14 16.75 14.94
CA GLU A 7 -2.61 15.38 14.96
C GLU A 7 -3.64 15.14 13.87
N LEU A 8 -4.49 16.12 13.61
CA LEU A 8 -5.50 16.00 12.59
C LEU A 8 -4.88 15.88 11.21
N GLU A 9 -3.86 16.69 10.93
CA GLU A 9 -3.17 16.61 9.67
C GLU A 9 -2.48 15.27 9.48
N TYR A 10 -1.89 14.76 10.54
CA TYR A 10 -1.23 13.47 10.49
C TYR A 10 -2.21 12.37 10.16
N ARG A 11 -3.38 12.40 10.76
CA ARG A 11 -4.40 11.40 10.49
C ARG A 11 -4.89 11.48 9.05
N SER A 12 -5.03 12.69 8.52
CA SER A 12 -5.45 12.85 7.14
C SER A 12 -4.45 12.24 6.18
N VAL A 13 -3.18 12.48 6.41
CA VAL A 13 -2.12 11.94 5.56
C VAL A 13 -2.13 10.43 5.63
N GLU A 14 -2.29 9.87 6.82
CA GLU A 14 -2.31 8.43 6.98
C GLU A 14 -3.51 7.80 6.30
N THR A 15 -4.66 8.45 6.39
CA THR A 15 -5.87 7.95 5.73
C THR A 15 -5.68 7.94 4.22
N ALA A 16 -5.15 9.03 3.67
CA ALA A 16 -4.91 9.14 2.24
C ALA A 16 -3.94 8.06 1.78
N ARG A 17 -2.93 7.76 2.60
CA ARG A 17 -1.95 6.75 2.27
C ARG A 17 -2.57 5.35 2.26
N LYS A 18 -3.45 5.08 3.22
CA LYS A 18 -4.14 3.79 3.26
C LYS A 18 -5.02 3.61 2.03
N GLU A 19 -5.71 4.66 1.64
CA GLU A 19 -6.58 4.60 0.46
C GLU A 19 -5.77 4.42 -0.81
N ALA A 20 -4.63 5.09 -0.91
CA ALA A 20 -3.76 4.96 -2.06
C ALA A 20 -3.24 3.53 -2.19
N LEU A 21 -2.84 2.93 -1.07
CA LEU A 21 -2.34 1.56 -1.08
C LEU A 21 -3.43 0.58 -1.47
N ALA A 22 -4.64 0.76 -0.92
CA ALA A 22 -5.76 -0.10 -1.26
C ALA A 22 -6.06 -0.01 -2.76
N SER A 23 -5.99 1.19 -3.32
CA SER A 23 -6.21 1.39 -4.73
C SER A 23 -5.14 0.68 -5.58
N LEU A 24 -3.88 0.76 -5.15
CA LEU A 24 -2.80 0.08 -5.87
C LEU A 24 -3.04 -1.42 -5.90
N ILE A 25 -3.46 -1.99 -4.77
CA ILE A 25 -3.72 -3.42 -4.70
C ILE A 25 -4.83 -3.80 -5.67
N ARG A 26 -5.93 -3.06 -5.65
CA ARG A 26 -7.05 -3.38 -6.52
C ARG A 26 -6.72 -3.21 -7.99
N ARG A 27 -5.94 -2.20 -8.33
CA ARG A 27 -5.60 -1.94 -9.72
C ARG A 27 -4.52 -2.85 -10.26
N SER A 28 -3.82 -3.55 -9.38
CA SER A 28 -2.77 -4.47 -9.83
C SER A 28 -3.34 -5.66 -10.58
N GLY A 29 -4.57 -6.03 -10.30
CA GLY A 29 -5.16 -7.21 -10.90
C GLY A 29 -4.62 -8.51 -10.33
N LEU A 30 -3.78 -8.45 -9.31
CA LEU A 30 -3.19 -9.65 -8.73
C LEU A 30 -4.00 -10.11 -7.53
N SER A 31 -3.96 -11.43 -7.27
CA SER A 31 -4.60 -11.96 -6.08
C SER A 31 -3.79 -11.59 -4.86
N TYR A 32 -4.43 -11.65 -3.70
CA TYR A 32 -3.73 -11.38 -2.45
C TYR A 32 -2.58 -12.35 -2.24
N SER A 33 -2.78 -13.60 -2.63
CA SER A 33 -1.73 -14.61 -2.50
C SER A 33 -0.53 -14.29 -3.37
N SER A 34 -0.77 -13.83 -4.60
CA SER A 34 0.32 -13.46 -5.50
C SER A 34 1.12 -12.29 -4.93
N ILE A 35 0.43 -11.30 -4.41
CA ILE A 35 1.11 -10.14 -3.83
C ILE A 35 1.89 -10.57 -2.59
N ALA A 36 1.29 -11.42 -1.76
CA ALA A 36 1.97 -11.92 -0.56
C ALA A 36 3.25 -12.66 -0.91
N ASP A 37 3.19 -13.52 -1.92
CA ASP A 37 4.35 -14.28 -2.34
C ASP A 37 5.45 -13.38 -2.88
N ALA A 38 5.08 -12.38 -3.65
CA ALA A 38 6.06 -11.49 -4.26
C ALA A 38 6.74 -10.57 -3.26
N THR A 39 6.04 -10.21 -2.19
CA THR A 39 6.55 -9.23 -1.25
C THR A 39 7.06 -9.83 0.05
N GLY A 40 6.76 -11.08 0.31
CA GLY A 40 7.09 -11.70 1.59
C GLY A 40 6.19 -11.24 2.72
N VAL A 41 5.09 -10.59 2.38
CA VAL A 41 4.12 -10.09 3.35
C VAL A 41 3.03 -11.14 3.52
N GLU A 42 2.49 -11.27 4.72
CA GLU A 42 1.42 -12.23 4.95
C GLU A 42 0.18 -11.88 4.16
N ARG A 43 -0.49 -12.91 3.65
CA ARG A 43 -1.70 -12.69 2.88
C ARG A 43 -2.75 -11.90 3.66
N ARG A 44 -2.84 -12.16 4.97
CA ARG A 44 -3.78 -11.44 5.82
C ARG A 44 -3.51 -9.94 5.82
N ALA A 45 -2.24 -9.56 5.82
CA ALA A 45 -1.86 -8.16 5.80
C ALA A 45 -2.23 -7.52 4.46
N VAL A 46 -2.07 -8.26 3.37
CA VAL A 46 -2.46 -7.75 2.05
C VAL A 46 -3.96 -7.49 2.02
N LYS A 47 -4.74 -8.41 2.56
CA LYS A 47 -6.19 -8.26 2.59
C LYS A 47 -6.60 -7.04 3.42
N ARG A 48 -5.94 -6.84 4.57
CA ARG A 48 -6.24 -5.67 5.40
C ARG A 48 -5.93 -4.38 4.66
N ALA A 49 -4.80 -4.34 3.96
CA ALA A 49 -4.43 -3.16 3.20
C ALA A 49 -5.45 -2.87 2.11
N ALA A 50 -5.98 -3.92 1.49
CA ALA A 50 -6.94 -3.76 0.40
C ALA A 50 -8.26 -3.16 0.85
N VAL A 51 -8.59 -3.29 2.14
CA VAL A 51 -9.83 -2.73 2.68
C VAL A 51 -9.55 -1.54 3.60
N CYS A 52 -8.40 -0.93 3.44
CA CYS A 52 -8.00 0.28 4.18
C CYS A 52 -7.91 0.09 5.68
N GLU A 53 -7.64 -1.13 6.13
CA GLU A 53 -7.40 -1.38 7.55
C GLU A 53 -5.94 -1.10 7.87
N GLY A 54 -5.66 -0.82 9.13
CA GLY A 54 -4.31 -0.50 9.54
C GLY A 54 -3.37 -1.70 9.45
N ILE A 55 -2.17 -1.45 8.95
CA ILE A 55 -1.12 -2.45 8.92
C ILE A 55 0.17 -1.77 9.39
N ARG A 56 1.18 -2.57 9.66
CA ARG A 56 2.44 -2.04 10.14
C ARG A 56 3.09 -1.20 9.05
N TYR A 57 3.84 -0.20 9.48
CA TYR A 57 4.47 0.71 8.54
C TYR A 57 5.42 0.00 7.57
N ASP A 58 6.26 -0.88 8.09
CA ASP A 58 7.21 -1.58 7.23
C ASP A 58 6.49 -2.49 6.24
N THR A 59 5.37 -3.07 6.64
CA THR A 59 4.57 -3.89 5.75
C THR A 59 4.00 -3.01 4.62
N ALA A 60 3.49 -1.84 4.99
CA ALA A 60 2.93 -0.92 4.01
C ALA A 60 4.00 -0.48 2.99
N VAL A 61 5.20 -0.20 3.47
CA VAL A 61 6.29 0.22 2.58
C VAL A 61 6.63 -0.88 1.58
N ARG A 62 6.68 -2.12 2.03
CA ARG A 62 6.99 -3.23 1.12
C ARG A 62 5.93 -3.37 0.04
N LEU A 63 4.66 -3.28 0.42
CA LEU A 63 3.57 -3.37 -0.53
C LEU A 63 3.60 -2.22 -1.52
N GLU A 64 3.81 -1.01 -1.02
CA GLU A 64 3.87 0.16 -1.90
C GLU A 64 5.00 0.04 -2.90
N TYR A 65 6.16 -0.38 -2.44
CA TYR A 65 7.32 -0.46 -3.31
C TYR A 65 7.07 -1.44 -4.46
N PHE A 66 6.57 -2.61 -4.14
CA PHE A 66 6.28 -3.62 -5.14
C PHE A 66 5.23 -3.15 -6.13
N LEU A 67 4.13 -2.62 -5.60
CA LEU A 67 3.00 -2.25 -6.45
C LEU A 67 3.31 -1.04 -7.32
N ARG A 68 4.09 -0.10 -6.81
CA ARG A 68 4.46 1.06 -7.62
C ARG A 68 5.42 0.67 -8.73
N ARG A 69 6.32 -0.25 -8.46
CA ARG A 69 7.23 -0.73 -9.51
C ARG A 69 6.45 -1.45 -10.59
N LEU A 70 5.48 -2.26 -10.19
CA LEU A 70 4.66 -2.98 -11.15
C LEU A 70 3.91 -2.00 -12.05
N GLN A 71 3.37 -0.96 -11.47
CA GLN A 71 2.64 0.05 -12.22
C GLN A 71 3.57 0.78 -13.20
N THR A 72 4.77 1.10 -12.76
CA THR A 72 5.73 1.78 -13.61
C THR A 72 6.13 0.91 -14.79
N GLU A 73 6.35 -0.37 -14.54
CA GLU A 73 6.74 -1.28 -15.61
C GLU A 73 5.62 -1.42 -16.63
N HIS A 74 4.40 -1.51 -16.17
CA HIS A 74 3.27 -1.58 -17.10
C HIS A 74 3.14 -0.28 -17.90
N GLY A 75 3.40 0.84 -17.26
CA GLY A 75 3.33 2.12 -17.93
C GLY A 75 4.34 2.27 -19.06
N LYS A 76 5.48 1.62 -18.92
CA LYS A 76 6.51 1.71 -19.95
C LYS A 76 6.11 0.99 -21.22
N ASP A 77 5.25 0.05 -21.10
CA ASP A 77 4.84 -0.73 -22.26
C ASP A 77 3.83 -0.01 -23.13
N ILE A 78 3.35 1.09 -22.66
CA ILE A 78 2.41 1.88 -23.41
C ILE A 78 3.14 2.96 -24.22
#